data_a42690526638417613501bd170ba66dc
#
_entry.id   a42690526638417613501bd170ba66dc
#
_cell.length_a   1.000
_cell.length_b   1.000
_cell.length_c   1.000
_cell.angle_alpha   90.00
_cell.angle_beta   90.00
_cell.angle_gamma   90.00
#
_symmetry.space_group_name_H-M   'P 1'
#
loop_
_entity.id
_entity.type
_entity.pdbx_description
1 polymer ?
#
loop_
_entity_poly.entity_id
_entity_poly.type
_entity_poly.pdbx_seq_one_letter_code
_entity_poly.pdbx_strand_id
1 'polypeptide(L)'
;MSQSVLVLGASGYIGQHLVRELSARGYPVLAAARHTDRLQKLALPGVTCRSVDLNQPQALPALLTGIDTLYYLVHGMGEGGDFIAHERRVATHVRDALRQMPVRQIIFLSSLQAPAQEQSDHLRARQVTGDLLRESGVPVTELRAGIIVGAGSAAFEVMRDMVYNLPVLTPPRWVRSRTTPVALENLLVDLVELLNHPSDAHRVFEAAGPEVLSYQQQFIRFMAVSGKHRPLIPIPLPTRWISVWFLNVITSVPPTIAKALIQGLKHDLIADDRTLRALIPQTLIPFDQAVRRTLKEEEQLVNSSDWGYDAQAFARWRPEYGYYPKQAGCTVATPASRKALWQVVNQIGGKEGYFFGNLLWKTRGAMDLL
;
A
#
# COMPACT_ATOMS: atom_id res chain seq x y z
N MET A 1 -24.66 -18.12 12.50
CA MET A 1 -24.87 -17.24 11.34
C MET A 1 -23.51 -16.67 10.95
N SER A 2 -23.12 -16.70 9.68
CA SER A 2 -21.86 -16.11 9.23
C SER A 2 -21.95 -14.59 9.38
N GLN A 3 -20.95 -13.96 10.02
CA GLN A 3 -20.87 -12.51 10.17
C GLN A 3 -20.75 -11.85 8.79
N SER A 4 -21.58 -10.86 8.51
CA SER A 4 -21.47 -10.06 7.28
C SER A 4 -20.47 -8.92 7.46
N VAL A 5 -19.59 -8.77 6.49
CA VAL A 5 -18.43 -7.90 6.58
C VAL A 5 -18.45 -6.84 5.49
N LEU A 6 -18.33 -5.58 5.88
CA LEU A 6 -18.06 -4.46 4.95
C LEU A 6 -16.57 -4.10 4.99
N VAL A 7 -15.93 -4.08 3.82
CA VAL A 7 -14.55 -3.60 3.69
C VAL A 7 -14.54 -2.27 2.93
N LEU A 8 -14.36 -1.15 3.63
CA LEU A 8 -14.12 0.16 3.03
C LEU A 8 -12.63 0.29 2.65
N GLY A 9 -12.35 0.67 1.42
CA GLY A 9 -10.98 0.67 0.87
C GLY A 9 -10.56 -0.68 0.28
N ALA A 10 -11.54 -1.50 -0.13
CA ALA A 10 -11.33 -2.85 -0.64
C ALA A 10 -10.41 -2.94 -1.87
N SER A 11 -10.31 -1.89 -2.71
CA SER A 11 -9.41 -1.85 -3.87
C SER A 11 -7.95 -1.47 -3.52
N GLY A 12 -7.68 -1.08 -2.27
CA GLY A 12 -6.34 -0.79 -1.79
C GLY A 12 -5.50 -2.06 -1.60
N TYR A 13 -4.20 -1.88 -1.34
CA TYR A 13 -3.26 -2.99 -1.16
C TYR A 13 -3.75 -4.02 -0.12
N ILE A 14 -3.92 -3.61 1.13
CA ILE A 14 -4.39 -4.53 2.18
C ILE A 14 -5.83 -4.98 1.92
N GLY A 15 -6.69 -4.08 1.39
CA GLY A 15 -8.10 -4.38 1.12
C GLY A 15 -8.29 -5.57 0.20
N GLN A 16 -7.55 -5.64 -0.91
CA GLN A 16 -7.64 -6.74 -1.86
C GLN A 16 -7.21 -8.08 -1.25
N HIS A 17 -6.11 -8.10 -0.48
CA HIS A 17 -5.65 -9.31 0.21
C HIS A 17 -6.63 -9.73 1.29
N LEU A 18 -7.15 -8.79 2.08
CA LEU A 18 -8.14 -9.08 3.12
C LEU A 18 -9.45 -9.64 2.53
N VAL A 19 -9.95 -9.07 1.43
CA VAL A 19 -11.16 -9.56 0.75
C VAL A 19 -10.96 -11.00 0.26
N ARG A 20 -9.79 -11.34 -0.28
CA ARG A 20 -9.46 -12.73 -0.67
C ARG A 20 -9.45 -13.68 0.51
N GLU A 21 -8.81 -13.30 1.62
CA GLU A 21 -8.74 -14.11 2.84
C GLU A 21 -10.12 -14.33 3.48
N LEU A 22 -10.94 -13.28 3.56
CA LEU A 22 -12.30 -13.38 4.08
C LEU A 22 -13.18 -14.28 3.19
N SER A 23 -13.10 -14.12 1.87
CA SER A 23 -13.79 -14.99 0.91
C SER A 23 -13.36 -16.45 1.04
N ALA A 24 -12.05 -16.73 1.12
CA ALA A 24 -11.52 -18.08 1.27
C ALA A 24 -11.98 -18.76 2.58
N ARG A 25 -12.27 -17.97 3.62
CA ARG A 25 -12.84 -18.46 4.90
C ARG A 25 -14.37 -18.49 4.93
N GLY A 26 -15.03 -18.18 3.80
CA GLY A 26 -16.49 -18.26 3.64
C GLY A 26 -17.30 -17.14 4.26
N TYR A 27 -16.68 -16.00 4.59
CA TYR A 27 -17.40 -14.82 5.05
C TYR A 27 -18.14 -14.14 3.89
N PRO A 28 -19.40 -13.71 4.06
CA PRO A 28 -20.06 -12.82 3.10
C PRO A 28 -19.44 -11.41 3.20
N VAL A 29 -18.84 -10.95 2.11
CA VAL A 29 -18.09 -9.69 2.05
C VAL A 29 -18.74 -8.69 1.11
N LEU A 30 -19.04 -7.50 1.60
CA LEU A 30 -19.33 -6.32 0.81
C LEU A 30 -18.03 -5.51 0.62
N ALA A 31 -17.44 -5.61 -0.56
CA ALA A 31 -16.19 -4.92 -0.91
C ALA A 31 -16.50 -3.55 -1.52
N ALA A 32 -16.22 -2.47 -0.80
CA ALA A 32 -16.56 -1.11 -1.19
C ALA A 32 -15.31 -0.28 -1.53
N ALA A 33 -15.29 0.33 -2.71
CA ALA A 33 -14.22 1.17 -3.20
C ALA A 33 -14.71 2.12 -4.30
N ARG A 34 -13.95 3.15 -4.66
CA ARG A 34 -14.27 4.04 -5.79
C ARG A 34 -14.25 3.30 -7.14
N HIS A 35 -13.25 2.47 -7.34
CA HIS A 35 -13.06 1.65 -8.53
C HIS A 35 -13.04 0.18 -8.14
N THR A 36 -14.01 -0.58 -8.63
CA THR A 36 -14.20 -2.00 -8.25
C THR A 36 -13.83 -2.98 -9.36
N ASP A 37 -13.47 -2.50 -10.55
CA ASP A 37 -13.23 -3.34 -11.73
C ASP A 37 -12.22 -4.47 -11.48
N ARG A 38 -11.14 -4.19 -10.74
CA ARG A 38 -10.12 -5.19 -10.38
C ARG A 38 -10.68 -6.25 -9.43
N LEU A 39 -11.46 -5.83 -8.43
CA LEU A 39 -12.09 -6.74 -7.47
C LEU A 39 -13.13 -7.64 -8.14
N GLN A 40 -13.94 -7.08 -9.04
CA GLN A 40 -14.94 -7.82 -9.80
C GLN A 40 -14.31 -8.89 -10.68
N LYS A 41 -13.17 -8.59 -11.32
CA LYS A 41 -12.40 -9.56 -12.14
C LYS A 41 -11.91 -10.77 -11.34
N LEU A 42 -11.72 -10.64 -10.02
CA LEU A 42 -11.30 -11.75 -9.16
C LEU A 42 -12.40 -12.82 -9.00
N ALA A 43 -13.67 -12.48 -9.25
CA ALA A 43 -14.83 -13.37 -9.16
C ALA A 43 -14.85 -14.23 -7.87
N LEU A 44 -14.54 -13.63 -6.73
CA LEU A 44 -14.38 -14.33 -5.45
C LEU A 44 -15.74 -14.78 -4.90
N PRO A 45 -15.86 -16.01 -4.39
CA PRO A 45 -17.10 -16.52 -3.78
C PRO A 45 -17.51 -15.68 -2.57
N GLY A 46 -18.82 -15.39 -2.46
CA GLY A 46 -19.37 -14.64 -1.33
C GLY A 46 -18.99 -13.15 -1.27
N VAL A 47 -18.36 -12.61 -2.33
CA VAL A 47 -17.95 -11.20 -2.41
C VAL A 47 -18.90 -10.44 -3.34
N THR A 48 -19.49 -9.37 -2.79
CA THR A 48 -20.25 -8.37 -3.56
C THR A 48 -19.45 -7.09 -3.64
N CYS A 49 -19.20 -6.57 -4.84
CA CYS A 49 -18.48 -5.33 -5.03
C CYS A 49 -19.43 -4.14 -5.18
N ARG A 50 -19.13 -3.03 -4.51
CA ARG A 50 -19.91 -1.78 -4.60
C ARG A 50 -18.99 -0.60 -4.88
N SER A 51 -19.28 0.13 -5.94
CA SER A 51 -18.61 1.42 -6.18
C SER A 51 -19.22 2.48 -5.27
N VAL A 52 -18.37 3.17 -4.52
CA VAL A 52 -18.76 4.25 -3.60
C VAL A 52 -17.68 5.30 -3.51
N ASP A 53 -18.10 6.57 -3.56
CA ASP A 53 -17.26 7.72 -3.20
C ASP A 53 -17.64 8.18 -1.78
N LEU A 54 -16.73 8.04 -0.84
CA LEU A 54 -16.95 8.42 0.56
C LEU A 54 -17.01 9.94 0.76
N ASN A 55 -16.70 10.74 -0.25
CA ASN A 55 -17.01 12.18 -0.25
C ASN A 55 -18.51 12.46 -0.41
N GLN A 56 -19.29 11.47 -0.85
CA GLN A 56 -20.75 11.53 -1.00
C GLN A 56 -21.39 10.67 0.09
N PRO A 57 -21.75 11.25 1.25
CA PRO A 57 -22.20 10.49 2.43
C PRO A 57 -23.54 9.76 2.24
N GLN A 58 -24.35 10.14 1.24
CA GLN A 58 -25.71 9.63 1.04
C GLN A 58 -25.76 8.12 0.77
N ALA A 59 -24.70 7.55 0.21
CA ALA A 59 -24.61 6.12 -0.10
C ALA A 59 -24.24 5.25 1.11
N LEU A 60 -23.70 5.83 2.18
CA LEU A 60 -23.15 5.10 3.32
C LEU A 60 -24.19 4.32 4.14
N PRO A 61 -25.39 4.86 4.46
CA PRO A 61 -26.37 4.10 5.24
C PRO A 61 -26.81 2.81 4.53
N ALA A 62 -26.97 2.84 3.21
CA ALA A 62 -27.32 1.65 2.43
C ALA A 62 -26.21 0.59 2.43
N LEU A 63 -24.94 0.99 2.53
CA LEU A 63 -23.82 0.04 2.63
C LEU A 63 -23.74 -0.63 4.00
N LEU A 64 -24.20 0.06 5.07
CA LEU A 64 -24.15 -0.44 6.43
C LEU A 64 -25.30 -1.36 6.79
N THR A 65 -26.35 -1.40 5.95
CA THR A 65 -27.54 -2.23 6.21
C THR A 65 -27.19 -3.71 6.22
N GLY A 66 -27.45 -4.39 7.34
CA GLY A 66 -27.20 -5.82 7.51
C GLY A 66 -25.72 -6.19 7.67
N ILE A 67 -24.86 -5.24 7.97
CA ILE A 67 -23.43 -5.45 8.22
C ILE A 67 -23.18 -5.64 9.73
N ASP A 68 -22.45 -6.68 10.07
CA ASP A 68 -22.00 -6.95 11.46
C ASP A 68 -20.68 -6.24 11.77
N THR A 69 -19.72 -6.29 10.85
CA THR A 69 -18.37 -5.75 11.06
C THR A 69 -17.94 -4.85 9.91
N LEU A 70 -17.43 -3.68 10.25
CA LEU A 70 -16.80 -2.75 9.32
C LEU A 70 -15.29 -2.80 9.42
N TYR A 71 -14.59 -3.15 8.33
CA TYR A 71 -13.17 -2.86 8.17
C TYR A 71 -12.97 -1.48 7.55
N TYR A 72 -12.27 -0.61 8.26
CA TYR A 72 -11.90 0.70 7.76
C TYR A 72 -10.45 0.69 7.31
N LEU A 73 -10.22 0.55 5.99
CA LEU A 73 -8.90 0.51 5.35
C LEU A 73 -8.66 1.71 4.42
N VAL A 74 -9.54 2.70 4.50
CA VAL A 74 -9.43 3.90 3.65
C VAL A 74 -8.22 4.72 4.04
N HIS A 75 -7.48 5.15 3.04
CA HIS A 75 -6.29 5.98 3.21
C HIS A 75 -6.12 6.92 2.01
N GLY A 76 -6.11 8.23 2.28
CA GLY A 76 -6.09 9.28 1.26
C GLY A 76 -4.71 9.68 0.74
N MET A 77 -3.64 8.94 0.99
CA MET A 77 -2.26 9.30 0.63
C MET A 77 -2.04 9.63 -0.86
N GLY A 78 -2.90 9.13 -1.75
CA GLY A 78 -2.80 9.34 -3.20
C GLY A 78 -3.49 10.61 -3.71
N GLU A 79 -4.27 11.30 -2.88
CA GLU A 79 -5.01 12.49 -3.27
C GLU A 79 -4.21 13.74 -2.90
N GLY A 80 -3.70 14.45 -3.89
CA GLY A 80 -2.96 15.69 -3.67
C GLY A 80 -3.78 16.75 -2.90
N GLY A 81 -3.12 17.75 -2.28
CA GLY A 81 -3.77 18.81 -1.53
C GLY A 81 -3.72 18.60 0.00
N ASP A 82 -4.72 19.12 0.72
CA ASP A 82 -4.81 18.96 2.18
C ASP A 82 -5.33 17.55 2.54
N PHE A 83 -4.39 16.64 2.62
CA PHE A 83 -4.58 15.24 2.96
C PHE A 83 -5.26 15.05 4.34
N ILE A 84 -4.91 15.86 5.34
CA ILE A 84 -5.50 15.76 6.69
C ILE A 84 -6.98 16.16 6.64
N ALA A 85 -7.31 17.23 5.94
CA ALA A 85 -8.70 17.68 5.78
C ALA A 85 -9.52 16.65 5.00
N HIS A 86 -8.94 16.01 3.99
CA HIS A 86 -9.62 14.94 3.24
C HIS A 86 -9.93 13.73 4.14
N GLU A 87 -8.94 13.20 4.87
CA GLU A 87 -9.13 12.07 5.79
C GLU A 87 -10.16 12.41 6.87
N ARG A 88 -10.08 13.60 7.46
CA ARG A 88 -11.06 14.09 8.45
C ARG A 88 -12.48 14.08 7.87
N ARG A 89 -12.68 14.64 6.68
CA ARG A 89 -14.00 14.71 6.03
C ARG A 89 -14.59 13.33 5.79
N VAL A 90 -13.80 12.42 5.20
CA VAL A 90 -14.24 11.05 4.93
C VAL A 90 -14.58 10.29 6.22
N ALA A 91 -13.71 10.37 7.23
CA ALA A 91 -13.97 9.74 8.52
C ALA A 91 -15.21 10.33 9.23
N THR A 92 -15.46 11.65 9.09
CA THR A 92 -16.67 12.30 9.60
C THR A 92 -17.93 11.73 8.95
N HIS A 93 -17.94 11.57 7.62
CA HIS A 93 -19.08 10.99 6.90
C HIS A 93 -19.37 9.55 7.37
N VAL A 94 -18.33 8.73 7.53
CA VAL A 94 -18.49 7.36 8.02
C VAL A 94 -18.98 7.33 9.46
N ARG A 95 -18.43 8.17 10.36
CA ARG A 95 -18.90 8.33 11.73
C ARG A 95 -20.40 8.67 11.79
N ASP A 96 -20.82 9.64 11.00
CA ASP A 96 -22.22 10.12 11.03
C ASP A 96 -23.19 9.08 10.46
N ALA A 97 -22.78 8.29 9.47
CA ALA A 97 -23.52 7.16 8.98
C ALA A 97 -23.63 6.04 10.03
N LEU A 98 -22.55 5.73 10.75
CA LEU A 98 -22.52 4.71 11.80
C LEU A 98 -23.39 5.08 13.00
N ARG A 99 -23.56 6.37 13.31
CA ARG A 99 -24.53 6.84 14.34
C ARG A 99 -25.99 6.54 13.98
N GLN A 100 -26.29 6.49 12.68
CA GLN A 100 -27.62 6.17 12.18
C GLN A 100 -27.84 4.67 12.00
N MET A 101 -26.80 3.97 11.53
CA MET A 101 -26.80 2.54 11.20
C MET A 101 -25.59 1.87 11.89
N PRO A 102 -25.66 1.61 13.20
CA PRO A 102 -24.54 1.05 13.93
C PRO A 102 -24.27 -0.41 13.53
N VAL A 103 -23.00 -0.74 13.37
CA VAL A 103 -22.52 -2.11 13.23
C VAL A 103 -22.06 -2.64 14.62
N ARG A 104 -21.80 -3.93 14.73
CA ARG A 104 -21.34 -4.53 15.99
C ARG A 104 -19.94 -4.08 16.39
N GLN A 105 -19.03 -3.94 15.42
CA GLN A 105 -17.64 -3.51 15.66
C GLN A 105 -17.03 -2.87 14.43
N ILE A 106 -16.01 -2.04 14.66
CA ILE A 106 -15.14 -1.50 13.62
C ILE A 106 -13.74 -2.06 13.83
N ILE A 107 -13.13 -2.62 12.78
CA ILE A 107 -11.70 -2.97 12.74
C ILE A 107 -11.00 -1.94 11.87
N PHE A 108 -10.14 -1.15 12.49
CA PHE A 108 -9.45 -0.03 11.86
C PHE A 108 -7.95 -0.35 11.74
N LEU A 109 -7.45 -0.49 10.51
CA LEU A 109 -6.02 -0.62 10.28
C LEU A 109 -5.38 0.76 10.25
N SER A 110 -4.50 1.01 11.18
CA SER A 110 -3.80 2.29 11.38
C SER A 110 -2.28 2.11 11.30
N SER A 111 -1.53 3.17 11.54
CA SER A 111 -0.07 3.16 11.59
C SER A 111 0.41 3.27 13.04
N LEU A 112 1.60 2.73 13.32
CA LEU A 112 2.30 2.98 14.58
C LEU A 112 2.41 4.49 14.79
N GLN A 113 2.28 4.93 16.04
CA GLN A 113 2.28 6.33 16.39
C GLN A 113 3.64 6.75 16.96
N ALA A 114 4.14 7.89 16.51
CA ALA A 114 5.27 8.57 17.13
C ALA A 114 4.79 9.51 18.26
N PRO A 115 5.68 9.97 19.16
CA PRO A 115 5.35 11.03 20.11
C PRO A 115 4.74 12.25 19.41
N ALA A 116 3.76 12.92 20.04
CA ALA A 116 2.94 13.95 19.39
C ALA A 116 3.73 15.08 18.71
N GLN A 117 4.91 15.44 19.27
CA GLN A 117 5.79 16.48 18.72
C GLN A 117 6.56 16.03 17.45
N GLU A 118 6.61 14.73 17.21
CA GLU A 118 7.39 14.10 16.13
C GLU A 118 6.52 13.48 15.04
N GLN A 119 5.19 13.61 15.18
CA GLN A 119 4.26 13.02 14.24
C GLN A 119 4.31 13.69 12.86
N SER A 120 4.44 12.87 11.83
CA SER A 120 4.21 13.30 10.44
C SER A 120 2.72 13.61 10.22
N ASP A 121 2.42 14.38 9.16
CA ASP A 121 1.04 14.66 8.77
C ASP A 121 0.24 13.37 8.53
N HIS A 122 0.90 12.33 8.00
CA HIS A 122 0.31 11.01 7.82
C HIS A 122 -0.10 10.36 9.16
N LEU A 123 0.78 10.31 10.16
CA LEU A 123 0.47 9.72 11.47
C LEU A 123 -0.62 10.52 12.18
N ARG A 124 -0.58 11.84 12.07
CA ARG A 124 -1.63 12.73 12.61
C ARG A 124 -2.99 12.48 11.98
N ALA A 125 -3.04 12.30 10.65
CA ALA A 125 -4.28 11.98 9.95
C ALA A 125 -4.87 10.64 10.41
N ARG A 126 -4.03 9.61 10.61
CA ARG A 126 -4.48 8.32 11.15
C ARG A 126 -5.04 8.42 12.56
N GLN A 127 -4.40 9.24 13.41
CA GLN A 127 -4.91 9.50 14.75
C GLN A 127 -6.29 10.17 14.71
N VAL A 128 -6.44 11.25 13.93
CA VAL A 128 -7.73 11.95 13.74
C VAL A 128 -8.81 11.00 13.22
N THR A 129 -8.49 10.13 12.28
CA THR A 129 -9.41 9.12 11.78
C THR A 129 -9.87 8.18 12.89
N GLY A 130 -8.94 7.65 13.70
CA GLY A 130 -9.26 6.77 14.82
C GLY A 130 -10.17 7.45 15.86
N ASP A 131 -9.89 8.71 16.19
CA ASP A 131 -10.70 9.48 17.13
C ASP A 131 -12.12 9.69 16.61
N LEU A 132 -12.29 10.06 15.35
CA LEU A 132 -13.60 10.22 14.72
C LEU A 132 -14.39 8.90 14.65
N LEU A 133 -13.74 7.78 14.36
CA LEU A 133 -14.41 6.48 14.35
C LEU A 133 -14.91 6.12 15.76
N ARG A 134 -14.16 6.41 16.83
CA ARG A 134 -14.60 6.20 18.23
C ARG A 134 -15.80 7.04 18.61
N GLU A 135 -15.89 8.26 18.06
CA GLU A 135 -17.05 9.14 18.27
C GLU A 135 -18.36 8.59 17.66
N SER A 136 -18.31 7.53 16.83
CA SER A 136 -19.52 6.89 16.28
C SER A 136 -20.36 6.21 17.34
N GLY A 137 -19.80 5.86 18.48
CA GLY A 137 -20.43 5.04 19.53
C GLY A 137 -20.30 3.54 19.29
N VAL A 138 -19.73 3.12 18.15
CA VAL A 138 -19.44 1.70 17.84
C VAL A 138 -18.06 1.33 18.40
N PRO A 139 -17.89 0.16 19.04
CA PRO A 139 -16.58 -0.30 19.51
C PRO A 139 -15.56 -0.39 18.36
N VAL A 140 -14.41 0.24 18.55
CA VAL A 140 -13.31 0.27 17.56
C VAL A 140 -12.14 -0.56 18.06
N THR A 141 -11.75 -1.58 17.31
CA THR A 141 -10.46 -2.26 17.45
C THR A 141 -9.49 -1.63 16.43
N GLU A 142 -8.57 -0.81 16.92
CA GLU A 142 -7.51 -0.21 16.10
C GLU A 142 -6.30 -1.14 16.08
N LEU A 143 -5.91 -1.61 14.90
CA LEU A 143 -4.69 -2.38 14.67
C LEU A 143 -3.66 -1.46 14.04
N ARG A 144 -2.58 -1.16 14.76
CA ARG A 144 -1.46 -0.34 14.30
C ARG A 144 -0.38 -1.20 13.73
N ALA A 145 0.01 -0.97 12.49
CA ALA A 145 1.12 -1.66 11.86
C ALA A 145 2.20 -0.67 11.42
N GLY A 146 3.45 -1.14 11.45
CA GLY A 146 4.59 -0.44 10.88
C GLY A 146 4.78 -0.80 9.40
N ILE A 147 6.03 -1.12 9.01
CA ILE A 147 6.33 -1.58 7.66
C ILE A 147 5.76 -2.97 7.44
N ILE A 148 4.99 -3.11 6.37
CA ILE A 148 4.43 -4.40 5.92
C ILE A 148 5.33 -4.93 4.81
N VAL A 149 5.83 -6.16 4.97
CA VAL A 149 6.62 -6.88 3.98
C VAL A 149 5.70 -7.76 3.16
N GLY A 150 5.52 -7.40 1.91
CA GLY A 150 4.64 -8.11 0.97
C GLY A 150 4.64 -7.43 -0.39
N ALA A 151 4.35 -8.17 -1.45
CA ALA A 151 4.29 -7.67 -2.81
C ALA A 151 3.21 -6.60 -2.98
N GLY A 152 3.59 -5.42 -3.48
CA GLY A 152 2.69 -4.27 -3.60
C GLY A 152 2.63 -3.35 -2.38
N SER A 153 3.30 -3.69 -1.26
CA SER A 153 3.47 -2.75 -0.14
C SER A 153 4.36 -1.58 -0.56
N ALA A 154 3.90 -0.35 -0.34
CA ALA A 154 4.65 0.83 -0.77
C ALA A 154 6.08 0.89 -0.19
N ALA A 155 6.26 0.53 1.08
CA ALA A 155 7.58 0.52 1.71
C ALA A 155 8.48 -0.59 1.14
N PHE A 156 7.92 -1.77 0.89
CA PHE A 156 8.64 -2.88 0.25
C PHE A 156 9.01 -2.54 -1.19
N GLU A 157 8.08 -1.99 -1.98
CA GLU A 157 8.32 -1.57 -3.36
C GLU A 157 9.44 -0.52 -3.47
N VAL A 158 9.45 0.48 -2.58
CA VAL A 158 10.54 1.48 -2.54
C VAL A 158 11.88 0.80 -2.27
N MET A 159 11.94 -0.11 -1.31
CA MET A 159 13.17 -0.84 -0.97
C MET A 159 13.65 -1.67 -2.16
N ARG A 160 12.76 -2.45 -2.75
CA ARG A 160 13.05 -3.29 -3.92
C ARG A 160 13.55 -2.45 -5.09
N ASP A 161 12.80 -1.41 -5.47
CA ASP A 161 13.12 -0.58 -6.62
C ASP A 161 14.46 0.14 -6.44
N MET A 162 14.77 0.60 -5.24
CA MET A 162 16.09 1.17 -4.94
C MET A 162 17.20 0.14 -5.14
N VAL A 163 17.04 -1.09 -4.63
CA VAL A 163 18.07 -2.13 -4.75
C VAL A 163 18.25 -2.60 -6.20
N TYR A 164 17.16 -2.70 -6.96
CA TYR A 164 17.20 -3.18 -8.33
C TYR A 164 17.67 -2.11 -9.32
N ASN A 165 17.28 -0.86 -9.12
CA ASN A 165 17.47 0.21 -10.10
C ASN A 165 18.70 1.09 -9.84
N LEU A 166 19.31 1.03 -8.64
CA LEU A 166 20.46 1.86 -8.32
C LEU A 166 21.74 1.05 -8.26
N PRO A 167 22.85 1.56 -8.84
CA PRO A 167 24.17 0.94 -8.70
C PRO A 167 24.75 1.13 -7.30
N VAL A 168 24.40 2.21 -6.62
CA VAL A 168 24.84 2.56 -5.26
C VAL A 168 23.65 3.10 -4.46
N LEU A 169 23.46 2.61 -3.25
CA LEU A 169 22.45 3.12 -2.32
C LEU A 169 23.04 4.23 -1.46
N THR A 170 22.45 5.42 -1.54
CA THR A 170 22.91 6.59 -0.78
C THR A 170 21.80 7.14 0.12
N PRO A 171 21.30 6.34 1.10
CA PRO A 171 20.20 6.77 1.95
C PRO A 171 20.65 7.86 2.91
N PRO A 172 19.75 8.78 3.30
CA PRO A 172 19.97 9.74 4.36
C PRO A 172 20.11 9.08 5.74
N ARG A 173 20.44 9.89 6.78
CA ARG A 173 20.65 9.40 8.15
C ARG A 173 19.50 8.61 8.77
N TRP A 174 18.27 8.83 8.33
CA TRP A 174 17.09 8.09 8.81
C TRP A 174 17.18 6.57 8.57
N VAL A 175 18.05 6.11 7.69
CA VAL A 175 18.29 4.67 7.48
C VAL A 175 18.67 3.92 8.75
N ARG A 176 19.07 4.62 9.81
CA ARG A 176 19.42 4.06 11.12
C ARG A 176 18.23 3.89 12.06
N SER A 177 17.09 4.54 11.76
CA SER A 177 15.87 4.38 12.56
C SER A 177 15.38 2.93 12.50
N ARG A 178 14.85 2.46 13.62
CA ARG A 178 14.44 1.06 13.81
C ARG A 178 12.92 0.90 13.74
N THR A 179 12.51 -0.25 13.27
CA THR A 179 11.10 -0.65 13.21
C THR A 179 10.97 -2.16 13.36
N THR A 180 9.75 -2.64 13.50
CA THR A 180 9.38 -4.05 13.59
C THR A 180 8.61 -4.45 12.33
N PRO A 181 9.28 -4.75 11.20
CA PRO A 181 8.60 -5.07 9.94
C PRO A 181 7.77 -6.34 10.10
N VAL A 182 6.50 -6.29 9.71
CA VAL A 182 5.55 -7.39 9.79
C VAL A 182 5.29 -7.99 8.41
N ALA A 183 5.27 -9.32 8.32
CA ALA A 183 4.88 -10.01 7.09
C ALA A 183 3.39 -9.79 6.80
N LEU A 184 3.03 -9.59 5.52
CA LEU A 184 1.65 -9.42 5.10
C LEU A 184 0.75 -10.57 5.58
N GLU A 185 1.23 -11.81 5.46
CA GLU A 185 0.49 -13.00 5.89
C GLU A 185 0.13 -12.93 7.38
N ASN A 186 1.07 -12.52 8.26
CA ASN A 186 0.80 -12.38 9.69
C ASN A 186 -0.22 -11.26 9.95
N LEU A 187 -0.10 -10.11 9.27
CA LEU A 187 -1.06 -9.03 9.41
C LEU A 187 -2.47 -9.42 8.96
N LEU A 188 -2.59 -10.20 7.90
CA LEU A 188 -3.89 -10.71 7.43
C LEU A 188 -4.51 -11.68 8.41
N VAL A 189 -3.71 -12.57 9.03
CA VAL A 189 -4.18 -13.43 10.12
C VAL A 189 -4.71 -12.59 11.27
N ASP A 190 -3.98 -11.56 11.71
CA ASP A 190 -4.43 -10.66 12.78
C ASP A 190 -5.76 -9.98 12.42
N LEU A 191 -5.86 -9.41 11.22
CA LEU A 191 -7.07 -8.73 10.77
C LEU A 191 -8.28 -9.68 10.75
N VAL A 192 -8.13 -10.88 10.23
CA VAL A 192 -9.24 -11.84 10.13
C VAL A 192 -9.62 -12.41 11.50
N GLU A 193 -8.64 -12.75 12.35
CA GLU A 193 -8.95 -13.29 13.68
C GLU A 193 -9.60 -12.24 14.59
N LEU A 194 -9.36 -10.94 14.41
CA LEU A 194 -10.07 -9.89 15.15
C LEU A 194 -11.58 -9.91 14.94
N LEU A 195 -12.11 -10.51 13.85
CA LEU A 195 -13.55 -10.78 13.69
C LEU A 195 -14.10 -11.68 14.80
N ASN A 196 -13.30 -12.66 15.21
CA ASN A 196 -13.68 -13.66 16.21
C ASN A 196 -13.51 -13.16 17.65
N HIS A 197 -12.91 -11.97 17.81
CA HIS A 197 -12.65 -11.34 19.11
C HIS A 197 -13.30 -9.94 19.20
N PRO A 198 -14.65 -9.84 19.11
CA PRO A 198 -15.32 -8.55 19.31
C PRO A 198 -15.12 -8.04 20.74
N SER A 199 -15.29 -6.74 20.91
CA SER A 199 -15.18 -6.07 22.22
C SER A 199 -16.26 -5.02 22.35
N ASP A 200 -16.76 -4.79 23.54
CA ASP A 200 -17.71 -3.72 23.82
C ASP A 200 -17.02 -2.38 24.12
N ALA A 201 -15.67 -2.37 24.15
CA ALA A 201 -14.87 -1.19 24.39
C ALA A 201 -13.89 -0.95 23.23
N HIS A 202 -13.48 0.32 23.09
CA HIS A 202 -12.38 0.67 22.19
C HIS A 202 -11.08 0.06 22.69
N ARG A 203 -10.29 -0.49 21.78
CA ARG A 203 -8.97 -1.06 22.10
C ARG A 203 -7.98 -0.81 20.96
N VAL A 204 -6.73 -0.81 21.32
CA VAL A 204 -5.61 -0.61 20.39
C VAL A 204 -4.66 -1.80 20.51
N PHE A 205 -4.28 -2.36 19.39
CA PHE A 205 -3.25 -3.36 19.27
C PHE A 205 -2.16 -2.88 18.30
N GLU A 206 -0.95 -3.38 18.51
CA GLU A 206 0.16 -3.14 17.59
C GLU A 206 0.59 -4.46 16.97
N ALA A 207 0.76 -4.48 15.64
CA ALA A 207 1.24 -5.64 14.91
C ALA A 207 2.74 -5.49 14.63
N ALA A 208 3.52 -6.48 15.06
CA ALA A 208 4.95 -6.54 14.85
C ALA A 208 5.36 -7.84 14.14
N GLY A 209 6.50 -7.78 13.43
CA GLY A 209 7.27 -8.98 13.11
C GLY A 209 8.16 -9.38 14.30
N PRO A 210 8.87 -10.53 14.20
CA PRO A 210 9.64 -11.08 15.31
C PRO A 210 10.95 -10.33 15.59
N GLU A 211 11.31 -9.34 14.76
CA GLU A 211 12.64 -8.70 14.77
C GLU A 211 12.53 -7.18 14.77
N VAL A 212 13.40 -6.53 15.55
CA VAL A 212 13.63 -5.09 15.50
C VAL A 212 14.79 -4.82 14.55
N LEU A 213 14.52 -4.16 13.42
CA LEU A 213 15.51 -3.92 12.37
C LEU A 213 15.59 -2.42 12.03
N SER A 214 16.80 -1.90 11.85
CA SER A 214 16.96 -0.61 11.19
C SER A 214 16.65 -0.73 9.68
N TYR A 215 16.32 0.39 9.02
CA TYR A 215 16.14 0.38 7.57
C TYR A 215 17.42 -0.05 6.84
N GLN A 216 18.60 0.30 7.38
CA GLN A 216 19.87 -0.17 6.86
C GLN A 216 20.00 -1.69 6.89
N GLN A 217 19.62 -2.32 8.02
CA GLN A 217 19.62 -3.76 8.14
C GLN A 217 18.62 -4.41 7.19
N GLN A 218 17.44 -3.80 7.02
CA GLN A 218 16.46 -4.29 6.05
C GLN A 218 16.99 -4.26 4.62
N PHE A 219 17.68 -3.18 4.18
CA PHE A 219 18.33 -3.12 2.87
C PHE A 219 19.40 -4.20 2.71
N ILE A 220 20.28 -4.36 3.70
CA ILE A 220 21.35 -5.36 3.66
C ILE A 220 20.77 -6.77 3.55
N ARG A 221 19.76 -7.08 4.36
CA ARG A 221 19.11 -8.41 4.36
C ARG A 221 18.31 -8.65 3.08
N PHE A 222 17.61 -7.61 2.57
CA PHE A 222 16.94 -7.68 1.28
C PHE A 222 17.92 -7.99 0.15
N MET A 223 19.07 -7.31 0.09
CA MET A 223 20.13 -7.58 -0.89
C MET A 223 20.64 -9.01 -0.80
N ALA A 224 20.87 -9.50 0.42
CA ALA A 224 21.32 -10.88 0.64
C ALA A 224 20.29 -11.91 0.13
N VAL A 225 18.99 -11.69 0.36
CA VAL A 225 17.93 -12.59 -0.10
C VAL A 225 17.72 -12.52 -1.61
N SER A 226 17.79 -11.31 -2.20
CA SER A 226 17.57 -11.09 -3.64
C SER A 226 18.79 -11.39 -4.53
N GLY A 227 19.94 -11.74 -3.94
CA GLY A 227 21.20 -11.95 -4.67
C GLY A 227 21.78 -10.67 -5.30
N LYS A 228 21.32 -9.49 -4.90
CA LYS A 228 21.83 -8.20 -5.36
C LYS A 228 22.86 -7.65 -4.40
N HIS A 229 23.95 -7.11 -4.92
CA HIS A 229 25.02 -6.51 -4.12
C HIS A 229 25.17 -5.05 -4.54
N ARG A 230 24.79 -4.12 -3.66
CA ARG A 230 24.89 -2.68 -3.89
C ARG A 230 25.65 -2.04 -2.73
N PRO A 231 26.66 -1.20 -2.99
CA PRO A 231 27.28 -0.41 -1.93
C PRO A 231 26.22 0.47 -1.26
N LEU A 232 26.19 0.47 0.06
CA LEU A 232 25.29 1.29 0.86
C LEU A 232 26.11 2.34 1.62
N ILE A 233 26.04 3.60 1.17
CA ILE A 233 26.83 4.72 1.70
C ILE A 233 25.88 5.78 2.23
N PRO A 234 25.60 5.84 3.55
CA PRO A 234 24.73 6.87 4.12
C PRO A 234 25.31 8.27 3.93
N ILE A 235 24.52 9.19 3.39
CA ILE A 235 24.94 10.57 3.13
C ILE A 235 24.44 11.48 4.26
N PRO A 236 25.28 12.42 4.79
CA PRO A 236 24.88 13.33 5.85
C PRO A 236 23.98 14.50 5.39
N LEU A 237 23.61 14.58 4.12
CA LEU A 237 22.89 15.71 3.55
C LEU A 237 21.42 15.78 3.97
N PRO A 238 20.89 16.99 4.30
CA PRO A 238 19.46 17.21 4.54
C PRO A 238 18.71 17.33 3.21
N THR A 239 18.33 16.19 2.64
CA THR A 239 17.85 16.10 1.24
C THR A 239 16.33 15.92 1.13
N ARG A 240 15.52 16.74 1.87
CA ARG A 240 14.03 16.55 1.87
C ARG A 240 13.40 16.60 0.48
N TRP A 241 13.76 17.57 -0.35
CA TRP A 241 13.17 17.73 -1.68
C TRP A 241 13.86 16.89 -2.76
N ILE A 242 15.19 16.74 -2.67
CA ILE A 242 15.96 15.86 -3.57
C ILE A 242 15.53 14.41 -3.39
N SER A 243 15.33 13.95 -2.14
CA SER A 243 14.91 12.58 -1.86
C SER A 243 13.53 12.25 -2.47
N VAL A 244 12.57 13.17 -2.42
CA VAL A 244 11.23 12.93 -3.00
C VAL A 244 11.30 12.91 -4.53
N TRP A 245 12.02 13.85 -5.16
CA TRP A 245 12.19 13.85 -6.61
C TRP A 245 12.91 12.61 -7.10
N PHE A 246 14.00 12.24 -6.43
CA PHE A 246 14.80 11.06 -6.73
C PHE A 246 13.96 9.77 -6.64
N LEU A 247 13.17 9.60 -5.57
CA LEU A 247 12.28 8.44 -5.43
C LEU A 247 11.20 8.41 -6.53
N ASN A 248 10.70 9.57 -6.95
CA ASN A 248 9.72 9.63 -8.04
C ASN A 248 10.28 9.09 -9.38
N VAL A 249 11.57 9.25 -9.61
CA VAL A 249 12.21 8.75 -10.83
C VAL A 249 12.55 7.25 -10.72
N ILE A 250 12.96 6.80 -9.55
CA ILE A 250 13.53 5.46 -9.34
C ILE A 250 12.49 4.43 -8.92
N THR A 251 11.45 4.85 -8.21
CA THR A 251 10.45 3.93 -7.68
C THR A 251 9.11 4.04 -8.40
N SER A 252 8.36 2.95 -8.40
CA SER A 252 6.98 2.91 -8.92
C SER A 252 5.99 3.65 -8.01
N VAL A 253 6.38 3.96 -6.77
CA VAL A 253 5.50 4.57 -5.75
C VAL A 253 5.27 6.06 -6.05
N PRO A 254 4.03 6.56 -6.02
CA PRO A 254 3.72 7.97 -6.24
C PRO A 254 4.45 8.91 -5.27
N PRO A 255 4.86 10.12 -5.70
CA PRO A 255 5.63 11.06 -4.88
C PRO A 255 4.94 11.46 -3.58
N THR A 256 3.61 11.55 -3.59
CA THR A 256 2.79 11.87 -2.41
C THR A 256 2.93 10.83 -1.32
N ILE A 257 2.86 9.55 -1.71
CA ILE A 257 3.04 8.40 -0.82
C ILE A 257 4.49 8.31 -0.36
N ALA A 258 5.46 8.41 -1.28
CA ALA A 258 6.88 8.39 -0.96
C ALA A 258 7.26 9.49 0.04
N LYS A 259 6.72 10.71 -0.11
CA LYS A 259 6.91 11.83 0.83
C LYS A 259 6.37 11.50 2.22
N ALA A 260 5.15 10.97 2.30
CA ALA A 260 4.53 10.58 3.57
C ALA A 260 5.34 9.49 4.30
N LEU A 261 5.81 8.48 3.55
CA LEU A 261 6.67 7.43 4.09
C LEU A 261 7.99 8.01 4.66
N ILE A 262 8.72 8.83 3.88
CA ILE A 262 10.00 9.41 4.33
C ILE A 262 9.84 10.26 5.60
N GLN A 263 8.74 10.98 5.74
CA GLN A 263 8.47 11.76 6.94
C GLN A 263 8.35 10.88 8.19
N GLY A 264 7.74 9.69 8.05
CA GLY A 264 7.60 8.71 9.13
C GLY A 264 8.89 7.96 9.49
N LEU A 265 9.88 7.91 8.57
CA LEU A 265 11.11 7.10 8.76
C LEU A 265 12.14 7.71 9.73
N LYS A 266 11.94 8.93 10.23
CA LYS A 266 12.95 9.66 11.00
C LYS A 266 13.10 9.16 12.43
N HIS A 267 12.09 8.50 12.97
CA HIS A 267 12.01 8.07 14.35
C HIS A 267 11.92 6.56 14.43
N ASP A 268 12.38 6.01 15.55
CA ASP A 268 12.16 4.60 15.85
C ASP A 268 10.65 4.36 16.04
N LEU A 269 10.09 3.43 15.28
CA LEU A 269 8.70 2.99 15.39
C LEU A 269 8.69 1.48 15.68
N ILE A 270 8.86 1.14 16.94
CA ILE A 270 8.92 -0.24 17.42
C ILE A 270 7.57 -0.59 18.05
N ALA A 271 6.88 -1.57 17.48
CA ALA A 271 5.60 -2.04 17.97
C ALA A 271 5.75 -2.96 19.20
N ASP A 272 4.81 -2.86 20.12
CA ASP A 272 4.62 -3.82 21.21
C ASP A 272 3.40 -4.70 20.93
N ASP A 273 3.63 -5.90 20.42
CA ASP A 273 2.56 -6.81 20.01
C ASP A 273 2.15 -7.81 21.11
N ARG A 274 2.70 -7.71 22.32
CA ARG A 274 2.44 -8.71 23.41
C ARG A 274 0.96 -8.90 23.69
N THR A 275 0.17 -7.83 23.73
CA THR A 275 -1.27 -7.91 23.97
C THR A 275 -2.01 -8.53 22.79
N LEU A 276 -1.59 -8.25 21.57
CA LEU A 276 -2.13 -8.87 20.37
C LEU A 276 -1.79 -10.36 20.32
N ARG A 277 -0.55 -10.72 20.60
CA ARG A 277 -0.10 -12.15 20.62
C ARG A 277 -0.77 -12.95 21.72
N ALA A 278 -1.08 -12.35 22.87
CA ALA A 278 -1.86 -13.00 23.91
C ALA A 278 -3.30 -13.31 23.47
N LEU A 279 -3.89 -12.46 22.62
CA LEU A 279 -5.24 -12.64 22.07
C LEU A 279 -5.23 -13.57 20.84
N ILE A 280 -4.27 -13.37 19.94
CA ILE A 280 -4.14 -14.08 18.66
C ILE A 280 -2.73 -14.69 18.59
N PRO A 281 -2.52 -15.87 19.18
CA PRO A 281 -1.23 -16.56 19.08
C PRO A 281 -0.97 -16.99 17.63
N GLN A 282 0.20 -16.62 17.10
CA GLN A 282 0.66 -17.11 15.78
C GLN A 282 2.18 -17.14 15.71
N THR A 283 2.71 -17.94 14.81
CA THR A 283 4.15 -17.94 14.47
C THR A 283 4.44 -16.78 13.55
N LEU A 284 5.28 -15.84 14.00
CA LEU A 284 5.66 -14.69 13.20
C LEU A 284 6.75 -15.07 12.19
N ILE A 285 6.60 -14.58 10.97
CA ILE A 285 7.50 -14.84 9.87
C ILE A 285 8.69 -13.88 9.95
N PRO A 286 9.94 -14.36 10.02
CA PRO A 286 11.13 -13.52 10.01
C PRO A 286 11.26 -12.71 8.72
N PHE A 287 11.90 -11.54 8.78
CA PHE A 287 12.03 -10.60 7.67
C PHE A 287 12.57 -11.26 6.39
N ASP A 288 13.68 -12.03 6.48
CA ASP A 288 14.27 -12.68 5.31
C ASP A 288 13.32 -13.69 4.65
N GLN A 289 12.54 -14.40 5.48
CA GLN A 289 11.57 -15.36 4.99
C GLN A 289 10.39 -14.65 4.30
N ALA A 290 9.92 -13.53 4.87
CA ALA A 290 8.88 -12.71 4.27
C ALA A 290 9.34 -12.16 2.92
N VAL A 291 10.55 -11.60 2.85
CA VAL A 291 11.14 -11.12 1.58
C VAL A 291 11.24 -12.24 0.55
N ARG A 292 11.75 -13.43 0.95
CA ARG A 292 11.88 -14.56 0.04
C ARG A 292 10.54 -15.05 -0.52
N ARG A 293 9.51 -15.10 0.34
CA ARG A 293 8.15 -15.47 -0.08
C ARG A 293 7.58 -14.44 -1.05
N THR A 294 7.73 -13.16 -0.73
CA THR A 294 7.28 -12.06 -1.59
C THR A 294 7.93 -12.10 -2.97
N LEU A 295 9.25 -12.25 -3.04
CA LEU A 295 9.95 -12.32 -4.33
C LEU A 295 9.52 -13.55 -5.15
N LYS A 296 9.31 -14.69 -4.49
CA LYS A 296 8.82 -15.91 -5.15
C LYS A 296 7.38 -15.75 -5.66
N GLU A 297 6.52 -15.13 -4.89
CA GLU A 297 5.15 -14.82 -5.30
C GLU A 297 5.14 -13.90 -6.52
N GLU A 298 5.97 -12.88 -6.52
CA GLU A 298 6.15 -11.98 -7.65
C GLU A 298 6.60 -12.73 -8.93
N GLU A 299 7.51 -13.69 -8.83
CA GLU A 299 7.95 -14.50 -9.96
C GLU A 299 6.82 -15.36 -10.53
N GLN A 300 5.96 -15.92 -9.67
CA GLN A 300 4.84 -16.77 -10.09
C GLN A 300 3.73 -16.00 -10.80
N LEU A 301 3.55 -14.73 -10.47
CA LEU A 301 2.51 -13.88 -11.05
C LEU A 301 2.91 -13.29 -12.41
N VAL A 302 4.19 -13.38 -12.75
CA VAL A 302 4.69 -12.97 -14.05
C VAL A 302 4.41 -14.08 -15.07
N ASN A 303 3.44 -13.88 -15.96
CA ASN A 303 3.10 -14.83 -17.01
C ASN A 303 3.75 -14.41 -18.33
N SER A 304 4.68 -15.24 -18.84
CA SER A 304 5.44 -14.96 -20.06
C SER A 304 4.59 -14.82 -21.33
N SER A 305 3.39 -15.42 -21.35
CA SER A 305 2.51 -15.35 -22.51
C SER A 305 1.89 -13.96 -22.74
N ASP A 306 1.86 -13.10 -21.73
CA ASP A 306 1.17 -11.82 -21.79
C ASP A 306 2.01 -10.69 -22.39
N TRP A 307 3.32 -10.89 -22.57
CA TRP A 307 4.27 -9.82 -22.93
C TRP A 307 5.08 -10.01 -24.21
N GLY A 308 4.92 -11.07 -24.93
CA GLY A 308 5.67 -11.29 -26.17
C GLY A 308 7.17 -11.55 -25.94
N TYR A 309 8.06 -10.77 -26.58
CA TYR A 309 9.46 -11.16 -26.74
C TYR A 309 10.49 -10.48 -25.83
N ASP A 310 10.11 -9.52 -25.00
CA ASP A 310 11.06 -8.83 -24.11
C ASP A 310 11.03 -9.40 -22.69
N ALA A 311 11.92 -10.37 -22.44
CA ALA A 311 12.03 -11.03 -21.14
C ALA A 311 12.47 -10.08 -20.01
N GLN A 312 13.20 -8.98 -20.30
CA GLN A 312 13.63 -8.02 -19.28
C GLN A 312 12.52 -7.05 -18.93
N ALA A 313 11.81 -6.51 -19.93
CA ALA A 313 10.63 -5.69 -19.69
C ALA A 313 9.58 -6.52 -18.94
N PHE A 314 9.40 -7.76 -19.30
CA PHE A 314 8.52 -8.71 -18.68
C PHE A 314 8.86 -8.97 -17.20
N ALA A 315 10.10 -9.20 -16.86
CA ALA A 315 10.54 -9.41 -15.47
C ALA A 315 10.30 -8.21 -14.56
N ARG A 316 10.11 -7.02 -15.13
CA ARG A 316 9.83 -5.77 -14.40
C ARG A 316 8.35 -5.36 -14.42
N TRP A 317 7.57 -5.93 -15.35
CA TRP A 317 6.16 -5.61 -15.49
C TRP A 317 5.30 -6.48 -14.57
N ARG A 318 4.40 -5.84 -13.83
CA ARG A 318 3.57 -6.50 -12.82
C ARG A 318 2.16 -5.93 -12.83
N PRO A 319 1.31 -6.37 -13.76
CA PRO A 319 -0.05 -5.85 -13.88
C PRO A 319 -0.90 -6.14 -12.64
N GLU A 320 -0.64 -7.26 -11.99
CA GLU A 320 -1.34 -7.68 -10.77
C GLU A 320 -0.97 -6.79 -9.58
N TYR A 321 0.28 -6.30 -9.53
CA TYR A 321 0.81 -5.45 -8.48
C TYR A 321 0.80 -3.96 -8.82
N GLY A 322 0.13 -3.55 -9.89
CA GLY A 322 0.03 -2.15 -10.29
C GLY A 322 -0.80 -1.29 -9.32
N TYR A 323 -0.54 -1.39 -8.02
CA TYR A 323 -1.18 -0.55 -7.00
C TYR A 323 -0.83 0.93 -7.16
N TYR A 324 0.31 1.22 -7.78
CA TYR A 324 0.82 2.57 -8.01
C TYR A 324 1.15 2.79 -9.49
N PRO A 325 0.19 2.65 -10.42
CA PRO A 325 0.47 2.86 -11.84
C PRO A 325 0.83 4.33 -12.09
N LYS A 326 1.97 4.56 -12.73
CA LYS A 326 2.28 5.88 -13.28
C LYS A 326 1.56 6.02 -14.62
N GLN A 327 0.69 7.01 -14.71
CA GLN A 327 -0.04 7.32 -15.93
C GLN A 327 0.30 8.73 -16.40
N ALA A 328 0.56 8.85 -17.68
CA ALA A 328 0.67 10.13 -18.37
C ALA A 328 -0.12 10.03 -19.67
N GLY A 329 -0.93 11.02 -19.95
CA GLY A 329 -1.73 11.03 -21.15
C GLY A 329 -2.20 12.44 -21.48
N CYS A 330 -2.36 12.70 -22.76
CA CYS A 330 -3.06 13.89 -23.26
C CYS A 330 -3.87 13.52 -24.50
N THR A 331 -4.89 14.30 -24.79
CA THR A 331 -5.67 14.17 -26.01
C THR A 331 -5.43 15.41 -26.87
N VAL A 332 -4.99 15.18 -28.09
CA VAL A 332 -4.75 16.26 -29.06
C VAL A 332 -5.61 16.00 -30.29
N ALA A 333 -6.37 17.02 -30.71
CA ALA A 333 -7.09 16.98 -31.97
C ALA A 333 -6.10 17.29 -33.14
N THR A 334 -6.16 16.49 -34.20
CA THR A 334 -5.33 16.67 -35.37
C THR A 334 -6.14 16.44 -36.64
N PRO A 335 -5.91 17.22 -37.71
CA PRO A 335 -6.50 16.99 -39.02
C PRO A 335 -5.86 15.83 -39.80
N ALA A 336 -4.80 15.21 -39.27
CA ALA A 336 -4.09 14.14 -39.93
C ALA A 336 -4.97 12.87 -40.06
N SER A 337 -4.81 12.14 -41.16
CA SER A 337 -5.52 10.89 -41.38
C SER A 337 -5.04 9.79 -40.38
N ARG A 338 -5.93 8.81 -40.08
CA ARG A 338 -5.55 7.65 -39.23
C ARG A 338 -4.31 6.93 -39.75
N LYS A 339 -4.15 6.81 -41.07
CA LYS A 339 -3.01 6.14 -41.69
C LYS A 339 -1.70 6.92 -41.46
N ALA A 340 -1.74 8.24 -41.58
CA ALA A 340 -0.57 9.08 -41.30
C ALA A 340 -0.19 9.03 -39.81
N LEU A 341 -1.18 9.09 -38.91
CA LEU A 341 -0.92 8.93 -37.47
C LEU A 341 -0.30 7.59 -37.16
N TRP A 342 -0.84 6.51 -37.71
CA TRP A 342 -0.31 5.15 -37.49
C TRP A 342 1.13 4.99 -37.97
N GLN A 343 1.49 5.61 -39.11
CA GLN A 343 2.86 5.60 -39.62
C GLN A 343 3.84 6.26 -38.62
N VAL A 344 3.44 7.40 -38.04
CA VAL A 344 4.26 8.10 -37.04
C VAL A 344 4.37 7.28 -35.74
N VAL A 345 3.26 6.75 -35.24
CA VAL A 345 3.25 5.93 -34.00
C VAL A 345 4.15 4.70 -34.12
N ASN A 346 4.14 4.03 -35.28
CA ASN A 346 4.98 2.85 -35.53
C ASN A 346 6.49 3.15 -35.62
N GLN A 347 6.86 4.42 -35.75
CA GLN A 347 8.27 4.84 -35.79
C GLN A 347 8.85 5.12 -34.40
N ILE A 348 7.98 5.25 -33.38
CA ILE A 348 8.40 5.52 -31.99
C ILE A 348 9.28 4.37 -31.49
N GLY A 349 10.47 4.70 -30.97
CA GLY A 349 11.41 3.72 -30.45
C GLY A 349 12.29 3.05 -31.53
N GLY A 350 11.98 3.22 -32.82
CA GLY A 350 12.78 2.73 -33.93
C GLY A 350 14.00 3.61 -34.25
N LYS A 351 14.38 3.65 -35.53
CA LYS A 351 15.51 4.47 -36.00
C LYS A 351 15.37 5.97 -35.69
N GLU A 352 14.14 6.48 -35.71
CA GLU A 352 13.80 7.89 -35.40
C GLU A 352 13.81 8.19 -33.90
N GLY A 353 13.82 7.17 -33.03
CA GLY A 353 13.79 7.32 -31.59
C GLY A 353 12.41 7.77 -31.07
N TYR A 354 12.40 8.61 -30.02
CA TYR A 354 11.17 9.05 -29.35
C TYR A 354 10.72 10.46 -29.75
N PHE A 355 11.24 11.03 -30.82
CA PHE A 355 11.01 12.38 -31.35
C PHE A 355 11.34 13.51 -30.36
N PHE A 356 11.22 13.26 -29.06
CA PHE A 356 11.55 14.20 -27.98
C PHE A 356 12.39 13.49 -26.89
N GLY A 357 13.43 14.19 -26.42
CA GLY A 357 14.23 13.70 -25.30
C GLY A 357 15.07 12.45 -25.59
N ASN A 358 15.45 12.18 -26.84
CA ASN A 358 16.23 11.01 -27.25
C ASN A 358 17.49 10.77 -26.40
N LEU A 359 18.17 11.85 -25.96
CA LEU A 359 19.34 11.74 -25.09
C LEU A 359 18.96 11.11 -23.73
N LEU A 360 17.84 11.54 -23.15
CA LEU A 360 17.34 11.00 -21.89
C LEU A 360 16.97 9.52 -22.03
N TRP A 361 16.33 9.14 -23.13
CA TRP A 361 15.98 7.74 -23.40
C TRP A 361 17.19 6.86 -23.64
N LYS A 362 18.21 7.35 -24.35
CA LYS A 362 19.49 6.65 -24.52
C LYS A 362 20.23 6.48 -23.19
N THR A 363 20.24 7.53 -22.36
CA THR A 363 20.83 7.48 -21.00
C THR A 363 20.10 6.45 -20.14
N ARG A 364 18.78 6.43 -20.18
CA ARG A 364 17.99 5.42 -19.46
C ARG A 364 18.30 4.01 -19.96
N GLY A 365 18.34 3.78 -21.29
CA GLY A 365 18.69 2.48 -21.84
C GLY A 365 20.09 2.01 -21.43
N ALA A 366 21.06 2.93 -21.35
CA ALA A 366 22.40 2.62 -20.85
C ALA A 366 22.39 2.27 -19.36
N MET A 367 21.56 2.95 -18.54
CA MET A 367 21.37 2.61 -17.13
C MET A 367 20.67 1.27 -16.92
N ASP A 368 19.82 0.87 -17.84
CA ASP A 368 19.11 -0.42 -17.78
C ASP A 368 20.04 -1.60 -18.12
N LEU A 369 21.20 -1.35 -18.76
CA LEU A 369 22.23 -2.35 -19.07
C LEU A 369 23.28 -2.52 -17.95
N LEU A 370 23.31 -1.61 -16.97
CA LEU A 370 24.19 -1.67 -15.78
C LEU A 370 23.46 -2.36 -14.61
#